data_fd2e77a1848fa7b03260f866e2d985d2
#
_entry.id   fd2e77a1848fa7b03260f866e2d985d2
#
_cell.length_a   1.000
_cell.length_b   1.000
_cell.length_c   1.000
_cell.angle_alpha   90.00
_cell.angle_beta   90.00
_cell.angle_gamma   90.00
#
_symmetry.space_group_name_H-M   'P 1'
#
loop_
_entity.id
_entity.type
_entity.pdbx_description
1 polymer ?
#
loop_
_entity_poly.entity_id
_entity_poly.type
_entity_poly.pdbx_seq_one_letter_code
_entity_poly.pdbx_strand_id
1 'polypeptide(L)'
;MEKKSLLDYQEFDEKRFTKKNIFTKTDSVAFVLNFFPGQEMPAHKHPGMNLTALAIQGNGVFTIDDQEMTIMKDEVIQCNGNKLIAFKNTGTEKASIYVILNKTEE
;
A
#
# COMPACT_ATOMS: atom_id res chain seq x y z
N MET A 1 -8.99 23.29 -1.11
CA MET A 1 -7.86 22.60 -1.78
C MET A 1 -6.78 22.30 -0.76
N GLU A 2 -6.29 21.07 -0.71
CA GLU A 2 -5.26 20.63 0.23
C GLU A 2 -4.07 20.04 -0.51
N LYS A 3 -2.87 20.30 0.04
CA LYS A 3 -1.63 19.76 -0.50
C LYS A 3 -0.78 19.22 0.66
N LYS A 4 -0.28 18.00 0.52
CA LYS A 4 0.59 17.37 1.51
C LYS A 4 1.78 16.72 0.83
N SER A 5 2.89 16.64 1.52
CA SER A 5 4.09 15.99 1.00
C SER A 5 4.14 14.52 1.44
N LEU A 6 4.38 13.62 0.49
CA LEU A 6 4.55 12.19 0.82
C LEU A 6 5.68 11.97 1.80
N LEU A 7 6.70 12.80 1.77
CA LEU A 7 7.84 12.69 2.70
C LEU A 7 7.40 12.74 4.16
N ASP A 8 6.36 13.51 4.47
CA ASP A 8 5.87 13.62 5.84
C ASP A 8 5.15 12.36 6.32
N TYR A 9 4.85 11.42 5.41
CA TYR A 9 4.12 10.20 5.70
C TYR A 9 4.99 8.96 5.52
N GLN A 10 6.29 9.13 5.30
CA GLN A 10 7.25 8.05 5.18
C GLN A 10 7.99 7.84 6.49
N GLU A 11 7.24 7.44 7.52
CA GLU A 11 7.78 7.11 8.83
C GLU A 11 7.86 5.61 8.99
N PHE A 12 9.04 5.11 9.35
CA PHE A 12 9.32 3.68 9.47
C PHE A 12 9.51 3.29 10.93
N ASP A 13 9.06 2.08 11.29
CA ASP A 13 9.21 1.53 12.63
C ASP A 13 9.94 0.20 12.53
N GLU A 14 10.93 -0.02 13.38
CA GLU A 14 11.72 -1.25 13.35
C GLU A 14 10.94 -2.50 13.72
N LYS A 15 9.84 -2.34 14.45
CA LYS A 15 9.06 -3.48 14.95
C LYS A 15 8.00 -3.96 13.97
N ARG A 16 7.49 -3.09 13.10
CA ARG A 16 6.41 -3.44 12.17
C ARG A 16 6.27 -2.36 11.10
N PHE A 17 5.58 -2.71 10.01
CA PHE A 17 5.25 -1.71 9.01
C PHE A 17 4.33 -0.64 9.59
N THR A 18 4.32 0.53 8.97
CA THR A 18 3.44 1.63 9.38
C THR A 18 2.44 1.96 8.28
N LYS A 19 1.29 2.47 8.70
CA LYS A 19 0.25 2.99 7.81
C LYS A 19 -0.04 4.43 8.23
N LYS A 20 0.19 5.37 7.31
CA LYS A 20 0.00 6.79 7.57
C LYS A 20 -1.07 7.35 6.66
N ASN A 21 -2.23 7.69 7.20
CA ASN A 21 -3.34 8.23 6.43
C ASN A 21 -3.05 9.68 6.02
N ILE A 22 -3.24 9.97 4.74
CA ILE A 22 -3.05 11.32 4.17
C ILE A 22 -4.37 12.05 4.04
N PHE A 23 -5.31 11.45 3.30
CA PHE A 23 -6.65 11.99 3.11
C PHE A 23 -7.66 10.90 3.42
N THR A 24 -8.64 11.25 4.25
CA THR A 24 -9.72 10.33 4.62
C THR A 24 -11.05 10.99 4.29
N LYS A 25 -11.81 10.36 3.42
CA LYS A 25 -13.14 10.81 3.01
C LYS A 25 -14.12 9.64 3.10
N THR A 26 -15.41 9.92 2.96
CA THR A 26 -16.45 8.89 3.06
C THR A 26 -16.25 7.76 2.06
N ASP A 27 -15.91 8.08 0.82
CA ASP A 27 -15.83 7.11 -0.27
C ASP A 27 -14.40 6.78 -0.71
N SER A 28 -13.40 7.39 -0.07
CA SER A 28 -12.01 7.13 -0.43
C SER A 28 -11.06 7.46 0.70
N VAL A 29 -9.95 6.74 0.72
CA VAL A 29 -8.86 7.03 1.63
C VAL A 29 -7.54 6.86 0.89
N ALA A 30 -6.60 7.79 1.14
CA ALA A 30 -5.25 7.72 0.59
C ALA A 30 -4.28 7.62 1.75
N PHE A 31 -3.34 6.68 1.68
CA PHE A 31 -2.37 6.48 2.75
C PHE A 31 -1.05 5.95 2.20
N VAL A 32 -0.03 5.97 3.05
CA VAL A 32 1.28 5.41 2.73
C VAL A 32 1.57 4.27 3.68
N LEU A 33 2.01 3.14 3.13
CA LEU A 33 2.51 2.00 3.89
C LEU A 33 4.03 2.02 3.81
N ASN A 34 4.70 1.88 4.95
CA ASN A 34 6.14 1.95 5.04
C ASN A 34 6.71 0.68 5.67
N PHE A 35 7.73 0.12 5.03
CA PHE A 35 8.29 -1.18 5.41
C PHE A 35 9.81 -1.13 5.44
N PHE A 36 10.40 -1.52 6.56
CA PHE A 36 11.82 -1.92 6.56
C PHE A 36 11.95 -3.26 5.83
N PRO A 37 13.16 -3.62 5.36
CA PRO A 37 13.36 -4.93 4.72
C PRO A 37 12.84 -6.07 5.60
N GLY A 38 12.11 -6.99 4.99
CA GLY A 38 11.55 -8.15 5.65
C GLY A 38 10.20 -7.93 6.32
N GLN A 39 9.78 -6.71 6.50
CA GLN A 39 8.47 -6.44 7.09
C GLN A 39 7.35 -6.74 6.09
N GLU A 40 6.21 -7.14 6.63
CA GLU A 40 5.08 -7.53 5.79
C GLU A 40 3.75 -7.09 6.38
N MET A 41 2.81 -6.84 5.48
CA MET A 41 1.42 -6.60 5.81
C MET A 41 0.67 -7.91 5.59
N PRO A 42 0.03 -8.47 6.63
CA PRO A 42 -0.70 -9.72 6.49
C PRO A 42 -1.87 -9.61 5.52
N ALA A 43 -2.26 -10.73 4.93
CA ALA A 43 -3.37 -10.77 3.99
C ALA A 43 -4.66 -10.31 4.64
N HIS A 44 -5.36 -9.42 3.95
CA HIS A 44 -6.67 -8.91 4.38
C HIS A 44 -7.46 -8.42 3.19
N LYS A 45 -8.75 -8.14 3.41
CA LYS A 45 -9.65 -7.65 2.36
C LYS A 45 -10.12 -6.23 2.66
N HIS A 46 -10.50 -5.53 1.61
CA HIS A 46 -11.19 -4.24 1.70
C HIS A 46 -12.52 -4.34 0.92
N PRO A 47 -13.53 -5.03 1.49
CA PRO A 47 -14.78 -5.28 0.76
C PRO A 47 -15.43 -3.99 0.28
N GLY A 48 -15.92 -3.99 -0.96
CA GLY A 48 -16.58 -2.83 -1.54
C GLY A 48 -15.66 -1.73 -2.02
N MET A 49 -14.34 -1.96 -2.02
CA MET A 49 -13.35 -0.97 -2.41
C MET A 49 -12.50 -1.47 -3.58
N ASN A 50 -12.00 -0.54 -4.38
CA ASN A 50 -10.93 -0.80 -5.34
C ASN A 50 -9.64 -0.27 -4.75
N LEU A 51 -8.55 -1.02 -4.95
CA LEU A 51 -7.23 -0.64 -4.46
C LEU A 51 -6.34 -0.26 -5.63
N THR A 52 -5.70 0.91 -5.54
CA THR A 52 -4.64 1.33 -6.45
C THR A 52 -3.40 1.56 -5.60
N ALA A 53 -2.29 0.95 -5.96
CA ALA A 53 -1.05 1.07 -5.20
C ALA A 53 0.11 1.41 -6.11
N LEU A 54 0.89 2.41 -5.68
CA LEU A 54 2.08 2.90 -6.38
C LEU A 54 3.29 2.73 -5.47
N ALA A 55 4.30 2.03 -5.93
CA ALA A 55 5.57 1.96 -5.20
C ALA A 55 6.31 3.29 -5.41
N ILE A 56 6.46 4.06 -4.33
CA ILE A 56 7.15 5.35 -4.39
C ILE A 56 8.62 5.25 -3.95
N GLN A 57 8.97 4.16 -3.28
CA GLN A 57 10.33 3.90 -2.83
C GLN A 57 10.50 2.38 -2.66
N GLY A 58 11.67 1.86 -3.04
CA GLY A 58 11.98 0.45 -2.85
C GLY A 58 11.18 -0.47 -3.75
N ASN A 59 11.08 -1.73 -3.32
CA ASN A 59 10.35 -2.76 -4.07
C ASN A 59 9.85 -3.83 -3.11
N GLY A 60 9.00 -4.71 -3.63
CA GLY A 60 8.49 -5.82 -2.84
C GLY A 60 7.57 -6.71 -3.65
N VAL A 61 6.81 -7.54 -2.94
CA VAL A 61 5.89 -8.48 -3.56
C VAL A 61 4.51 -8.35 -2.96
N PHE A 62 3.52 -8.08 -3.82
CA PHE A 62 2.12 -8.23 -3.47
C PHE A 62 1.70 -9.68 -3.67
N THR A 63 0.93 -10.21 -2.74
CA THR A 63 0.26 -11.49 -2.91
C THR A 63 -1.24 -11.22 -2.91
N ILE A 64 -1.89 -11.49 -4.05
CA ILE A 64 -3.31 -11.22 -4.25
C ILE A 64 -4.00 -12.53 -4.61
N ASP A 65 -4.83 -13.05 -3.70
CA ASP A 65 -5.48 -14.36 -3.84
C ASP A 65 -4.47 -15.44 -4.23
N ASP A 66 -3.39 -15.54 -3.47
CA ASP A 66 -2.29 -16.51 -3.65
C ASP A 66 -1.44 -16.30 -4.91
N GLN A 67 -1.68 -15.26 -5.69
CA GLN A 67 -0.82 -14.91 -6.82
C GLN A 67 0.17 -13.84 -6.41
N GLU A 68 1.44 -14.11 -6.66
CA GLU A 68 2.50 -13.15 -6.35
C GLU A 68 2.76 -12.22 -7.52
N MET A 69 2.97 -10.94 -7.21
CA MET A 69 3.30 -9.93 -8.19
C MET A 69 4.36 -9.00 -7.61
N THR A 70 5.52 -8.98 -8.23
CA THR A 70 6.59 -8.05 -7.84
C THR A 70 6.21 -6.64 -8.25
N ILE A 71 6.45 -5.69 -7.37
CA ILE A 71 6.29 -4.27 -7.68
C ILE A 71 7.59 -3.54 -7.40
N MET A 72 8.01 -2.70 -8.34
CA MET A 72 9.23 -1.90 -8.23
C MET A 72 8.86 -0.42 -8.21
N LYS A 73 9.81 0.41 -7.77
CA LYS A 73 9.61 1.86 -7.72
C LYS A 73 9.00 2.37 -9.03
N ASP A 74 8.00 3.23 -8.90
CA ASP A 74 7.27 3.89 -9.98
C ASP A 74 6.29 2.97 -10.72
N GLU A 75 6.11 1.72 -10.26
CA GLU A 75 5.09 0.84 -10.81
C GLU A 75 3.80 0.94 -10.03
N VAL A 76 2.69 0.73 -10.73
CA VAL A 76 1.34 0.83 -10.17
C VAL A 76 0.59 -0.47 -10.40
N ILE A 77 -0.12 -0.93 -9.37
CA ILE A 77 -1.06 -2.04 -9.52
C ILE A 77 -2.46 -1.59 -9.14
N GLN A 78 -3.45 -2.29 -9.64
CA GLN A 78 -4.84 -2.09 -9.26
C GLN A 78 -5.53 -3.44 -9.13
N CYS A 79 -6.33 -3.59 -8.08
CA CYS A 79 -7.10 -4.81 -7.88
C CYS A 79 -8.37 -4.52 -7.11
N ASN A 80 -9.30 -5.48 -7.18
CA ASN A 80 -10.54 -5.43 -6.41
C ASN A 80 -10.23 -5.73 -4.95
N GLY A 81 -10.73 -4.91 -4.03
CA GLY A 81 -10.51 -5.07 -2.59
C GLY A 81 -11.18 -6.28 -1.98
N ASN A 82 -12.06 -6.98 -2.70
CA ASN A 82 -12.65 -8.22 -2.22
C ASN A 82 -11.66 -9.39 -2.23
N LYS A 83 -10.50 -9.21 -2.85
CA LYS A 83 -9.43 -10.21 -2.87
C LYS A 83 -8.59 -10.10 -1.61
N LEU A 84 -7.95 -11.22 -1.23
CA LEU A 84 -6.98 -11.22 -0.13
C LEU A 84 -5.70 -10.57 -0.61
N ILE A 85 -5.27 -9.52 0.05
CA ILE A 85 -4.13 -8.70 -0.37
C ILE A 85 -3.11 -8.67 0.76
N ALA A 86 -1.87 -9.07 0.44
CA ALA A 86 -0.73 -9.00 1.34
C ALA A 86 0.43 -8.32 0.61
N PHE A 87 1.37 -7.77 1.38
CA PHE A 87 2.58 -7.19 0.80
C PHE A 87 3.76 -7.49 1.71
N LYS A 88 4.92 -7.77 1.10
CA LYS A 88 6.18 -7.97 1.81
C LYS A 88 7.29 -7.20 1.14
N ASN A 89 8.09 -6.50 1.94
CA ASN A 89 9.33 -5.88 1.45
C ASN A 89 10.39 -6.96 1.35
N THR A 90 10.62 -7.44 0.14
CA THR A 90 11.61 -8.48 -0.16
C THR A 90 12.96 -7.90 -0.58
N GLY A 91 13.07 -6.58 -0.63
CA GLY A 91 14.30 -5.90 -1.02
C GLY A 91 15.25 -5.71 0.15
N THR A 92 16.34 -4.99 -0.12
CA THR A 92 17.37 -4.68 0.86
C THR A 92 17.26 -3.26 1.39
N GLU A 93 16.31 -2.49 0.87
CA GLU A 93 16.11 -1.09 1.24
C GLU A 93 14.69 -0.87 1.76
N LYS A 94 14.47 0.29 2.38
CA LYS A 94 13.14 0.69 2.80
C LYS A 94 12.18 0.74 1.61
N ALA A 95 10.93 0.37 1.82
CA ALA A 95 9.91 0.45 0.79
C ALA A 95 8.72 1.26 1.28
N SER A 96 8.19 2.10 0.41
CA SER A 96 6.97 2.87 0.68
C SER A 96 6.00 2.70 -0.47
N ILE A 97 4.75 2.39 -0.12
CA ILE A 97 3.68 2.16 -1.07
C ILE A 97 2.57 3.18 -0.82
N TYR A 98 2.27 3.99 -1.85
CA TYR A 98 1.15 4.91 -1.80
C TYR A 98 -0.10 4.19 -2.26
N VAL A 99 -1.13 4.17 -1.42
CA VAL A 99 -2.35 3.40 -1.67
C VAL A 99 -3.56 4.32 -1.70
N ILE A 100 -4.41 4.12 -2.68
CA ILE A 100 -5.73 4.73 -2.73
C ILE A 100 -6.77 3.62 -2.71
N LEU A 101 -7.68 3.69 -1.74
CA LEU A 101 -8.86 2.85 -1.71
C LEU A 101 -10.05 3.72 -2.05
N ASN A 102 -10.82 3.36 -3.06
CA ASN A 102 -12.06 4.06 -3.35
C ASN A 102 -13.22 3.08 -3.52
N LYS A 103 -14.37 3.54 -3.08
CA LYS A 103 -15.59 2.74 -3.10
C LYS A 103 -15.94 2.34 -4.52
N THR A 104 -16.34 1.08 -4.71
CA THR A 104 -16.83 0.62 -6.00
C THR A 104 -18.21 1.23 -6.26
N GLU A 105 -18.58 1.34 -7.54
CA GLU A 105 -19.86 1.89 -7.94
C GLU A 105 -21.01 0.87 -7.85
N GLU A 106 -20.70 -0.36 -7.50
CA GLU A 106 -21.69 -1.44 -7.41
C GLU A 106 -22.40 -1.50 -6.07
#